data_9665230b0ae24c015213d2c5368549f3
#
_entry.id   9665230b0ae24c015213d2c5368549f3
#
_cell.length_a   1.000
_cell.length_b   1.000
_cell.length_c   1.000
_cell.angle_alpha   90.00
_cell.angle_beta   90.00
_cell.angle_gamma   90.00
#
_symmetry.space_group_name_H-M   'P 1'
#
loop_
_entity.id
_entity.type
_entity.pdbx_description
1 polymer ?
#
loop_
_entity_poly.entity_id
_entity_poly.type
_entity_poly.pdbx_seq_one_letter_code
_entity_poly.pdbx_strand_id
1 'polypeptide(L)'
;MTSLHTHTLDGAALRRAFSDRDAATLTSLYAVDATIEFADAQTTPSRPLKVEGREAIRAYFDDVFARDMTHEVDTVAVSGDSAGFSVRCAYPDGLRVLCVATAELSDGLIVRQVSAQAWD
;
A
#
# COMPACT_ATOMS: atom_id res chain seq x y z
N MET A 1 -15.55 -27.12 -17.06
CA MET A 1 -15.28 -25.76 -17.41
C MET A 1 -14.30 -25.13 -16.46
N THR A 2 -13.36 -24.57 -16.99
CA THR A 2 -12.45 -23.87 -16.15
C THR A 2 -13.04 -22.53 -15.83
N SER A 3 -13.34 -22.33 -14.61
CA SER A 3 -13.66 -20.98 -14.24
C SER A 3 -12.42 -20.16 -14.51
N LEU A 4 -12.61 -19.23 -15.38
CA LEU A 4 -11.59 -18.23 -15.60
C LEU A 4 -11.61 -17.32 -14.40
N HIS A 5 -10.96 -17.76 -13.33
CA HIS A 5 -10.76 -16.90 -12.21
C HIS A 5 -9.71 -15.90 -12.60
N THR A 6 -10.18 -14.73 -12.94
CA THR A 6 -9.30 -13.60 -12.98
C THR A 6 -9.04 -13.20 -11.54
N HIS A 7 -7.86 -13.50 -11.05
CA HIS A 7 -7.46 -13.02 -9.75
C HIS A 7 -7.33 -11.51 -9.81
N THR A 8 -7.98 -10.84 -8.89
CA THR A 8 -7.93 -9.39 -8.78
C THR A 8 -7.48 -9.01 -7.37
N LEU A 9 -6.99 -7.79 -7.21
CA LEU A 9 -6.62 -7.30 -5.89
C LEU A 9 -7.85 -7.27 -4.98
N ASP A 10 -7.69 -7.81 -3.79
CA ASP A 10 -8.76 -7.80 -2.79
C ASP A 10 -8.80 -6.45 -2.07
N GLY A 11 -9.63 -5.54 -2.59
CA GLY A 11 -9.78 -4.20 -2.03
C GLY A 11 -10.34 -4.20 -0.61
N ALA A 12 -11.19 -5.16 -0.27
CA ALA A 12 -11.72 -5.27 1.08
C ALA A 12 -10.62 -5.68 2.07
N ALA A 13 -9.76 -6.61 1.69
CA ALA A 13 -8.61 -6.98 2.51
C ALA A 13 -7.63 -5.81 2.68
N LEU A 14 -7.42 -5.04 1.61
CA LEU A 14 -6.57 -3.85 1.68
C LEU A 14 -7.12 -2.85 2.72
N ARG A 15 -8.42 -2.60 2.69
CA ARG A 15 -9.07 -1.69 3.66
C ARG A 15 -8.92 -2.19 5.09
N ARG A 16 -9.19 -3.47 5.32
CA ARG A 16 -9.08 -4.05 6.67
C ARG A 16 -7.65 -4.03 7.19
N ALA A 17 -6.70 -4.37 6.32
CA ALA A 17 -5.30 -4.42 6.72
C ALA A 17 -4.80 -3.06 7.22
N PHE A 18 -5.17 -1.98 6.53
CA PHE A 18 -4.80 -0.65 6.98
C PHE A 18 -5.53 -0.23 8.26
N SER A 19 -6.85 -0.41 8.33
CA SER A 19 -7.61 0.01 9.51
C SER A 19 -7.25 -0.77 10.75
N ASP A 20 -6.90 -2.06 10.60
CA ASP A 20 -6.53 -2.94 11.71
C ASP A 20 -5.02 -2.91 11.99
N ARG A 21 -4.24 -2.20 11.19
CA ARG A 21 -2.78 -2.16 11.28
C ARG A 21 -2.20 -3.58 11.24
N ASP A 22 -2.67 -4.36 10.28
CA ASP A 22 -2.32 -5.77 10.11
C ASP A 22 -1.30 -5.90 8.97
N ALA A 23 -0.03 -5.82 9.33
CA ALA A 23 1.06 -5.89 8.35
C ALA A 23 1.12 -7.25 7.66
N ALA A 24 0.77 -8.33 8.34
CA ALA A 24 0.77 -9.67 7.74
C ALA A 24 -0.24 -9.76 6.60
N THR A 25 -1.47 -9.32 6.83
CA THR A 25 -2.52 -9.32 5.81
C THR A 25 -2.16 -8.38 4.67
N LEU A 26 -1.68 -7.16 4.98
CA LEU A 26 -1.29 -6.21 3.95
C LEU A 26 -0.18 -6.79 3.07
N THR A 27 0.85 -7.36 3.67
CA THR A 27 1.99 -7.91 2.94
C THR A 27 1.59 -9.09 2.06
N SER A 28 0.57 -9.86 2.46
CA SER A 28 0.07 -10.98 1.67
C SER A 28 -0.53 -10.54 0.33
N LEU A 29 -0.84 -9.26 0.17
CA LEU A 29 -1.38 -8.70 -1.08
C LEU A 29 -0.27 -8.33 -2.08
N TYR A 30 0.98 -8.49 -1.70
CA TYR A 30 2.14 -8.18 -2.54
C TYR A 30 2.81 -9.46 -3.02
N ALA A 31 3.33 -9.43 -4.25
CA ALA A 31 4.13 -10.52 -4.78
C ALA A 31 5.45 -10.62 -4.02
N VAL A 32 6.11 -11.80 -4.09
CA VAL A 32 7.34 -12.04 -3.33
C VAL A 32 8.47 -11.09 -3.71
N ASP A 33 8.50 -10.66 -4.98
CA ASP A 33 9.51 -9.74 -5.50
C ASP A 33 8.97 -8.34 -5.76
N ALA A 34 7.85 -7.98 -5.13
CA ALA A 34 7.22 -6.68 -5.31
C ALA A 34 8.13 -5.54 -4.89
N THR A 35 7.91 -4.38 -5.49
CA THR A 35 8.64 -3.15 -5.16
C THR A 35 7.66 -2.02 -4.87
N ILE A 36 8.04 -1.16 -3.93
CA ILE A 36 7.31 0.08 -3.65
C ILE A 36 8.29 1.24 -3.72
N GLU A 37 7.89 2.31 -4.39
CA GLU A 37 8.59 3.58 -4.36
C GLU A 37 7.74 4.60 -3.62
N PHE A 38 8.34 5.30 -2.67
CA PHE A 38 7.68 6.36 -1.91
C PHE A 38 8.36 7.70 -2.18
N ALA A 39 7.55 8.71 -2.47
CA ALA A 39 8.00 10.09 -2.55
C ALA A 39 7.21 10.93 -1.54
N ASP A 40 7.90 11.82 -0.85
CA ASP A 40 7.30 12.77 0.10
C ASP A 40 8.13 14.05 0.13
N ALA A 41 7.97 14.86 1.17
CA ALA A 41 8.72 16.12 1.28
C ALA A 41 10.23 15.91 1.45
N GLN A 42 10.66 14.75 1.92
CA GLN A 42 12.06 14.43 2.20
C GLN A 42 12.66 13.47 1.19
N THR A 43 11.84 12.62 0.58
CA THR A 43 12.26 11.69 -0.47
C THR A 43 11.62 12.12 -1.78
N THR A 44 12.42 12.75 -2.63
CA THR A 44 11.94 13.35 -3.87
C THR A 44 11.70 12.31 -4.96
N PRO A 45 10.96 12.65 -6.03
CA PRO A 45 10.75 11.72 -7.13
C PRO A 45 12.04 11.23 -7.80
N SER A 46 13.10 12.03 -7.79
CA SER A 46 14.40 11.63 -8.34
C SER A 46 15.20 10.73 -7.39
N ARG A 47 14.84 10.73 -6.11
CA ARG A 47 15.48 9.90 -5.08
C ARG A 47 14.42 9.32 -4.15
N PRO A 48 13.50 8.50 -4.67
CA PRO A 48 12.43 7.94 -3.84
C PRO A 48 12.99 6.93 -2.84
N LEU A 49 12.27 6.73 -1.76
CA LEU A 49 12.52 5.57 -0.91
C LEU A 49 12.06 4.33 -1.66
N LYS A 50 12.94 3.37 -1.87
CA LYS A 50 12.60 2.10 -2.51
C LYS A 50 12.57 0.99 -1.49
N VAL A 51 11.48 0.23 -1.49
CA VAL A 51 11.33 -0.95 -0.65
C VAL A 51 11.18 -2.15 -1.60
N GLU A 52 12.13 -3.07 -1.57
CA GLU A 52 12.19 -4.16 -2.54
C GLU A 52 12.04 -5.50 -1.86
N GLY A 53 11.06 -6.28 -2.34
CA GLY A 53 10.78 -7.61 -1.86
C GLY A 53 9.78 -7.64 -0.70
N ARG A 54 9.04 -8.75 -0.61
CA ARG A 54 7.98 -8.90 0.38
C ARG A 54 8.50 -8.78 1.82
N GLU A 55 9.69 -9.31 2.11
CA GLU A 55 10.25 -9.21 3.45
C GLU A 55 10.53 -7.77 3.85
N ALA A 56 11.11 -6.97 2.95
CA ALA A 56 11.37 -5.56 3.21
C ALA A 56 10.06 -4.77 3.33
N ILE A 57 9.07 -5.10 2.51
CA ILE A 57 7.74 -4.49 2.58
C ILE A 57 7.09 -4.80 3.93
N ARG A 58 7.20 -6.04 4.41
CA ARG A 58 6.68 -6.42 5.71
C ARG A 58 7.35 -5.62 6.83
N ALA A 59 8.68 -5.49 6.78
CA ALA A 59 9.41 -4.74 7.79
C ALA A 59 9.02 -3.25 7.78
N TYR A 60 8.81 -2.70 6.59
CA TYR A 60 8.37 -1.32 6.45
C TYR A 60 7.01 -1.10 7.13
N PHE A 61 6.04 -1.95 6.84
CA PHE A 61 4.70 -1.81 7.43
C PHE A 61 4.64 -2.20 8.89
N ASP A 62 5.48 -3.14 9.35
CA ASP A 62 5.61 -3.40 10.79
C ASP A 62 6.03 -2.14 11.54
N ASP A 63 6.97 -1.37 10.99
CA ASP A 63 7.40 -0.10 11.57
C ASP A 63 6.28 0.94 11.54
N VAL A 64 5.62 1.11 10.40
CA VAL A 64 4.55 2.09 10.25
C VAL A 64 3.38 1.77 11.18
N PHE A 65 2.97 0.51 11.24
CA PHE A 65 1.82 0.08 12.04
C PHE A 65 2.11 0.01 13.54
N ALA A 66 3.39 0.04 13.92
CA ALA A 66 3.79 0.16 15.33
C ALA A 66 3.65 1.59 15.85
N ARG A 67 3.53 2.57 14.97
CA ARG A 67 3.36 3.97 15.36
C ARG A 67 1.94 4.21 15.86
N ASP A 68 1.80 5.14 16.78
CA ASP A 68 0.49 5.52 17.31
C ASP A 68 -0.22 6.44 16.31
N MET A 69 -0.77 5.83 15.28
CA MET A 69 -1.52 6.55 14.25
C MET A 69 -2.60 5.65 13.67
N THR A 70 -3.63 6.27 13.11
CA THR A 70 -4.70 5.55 12.43
C THR A 70 -4.52 5.63 10.92
N HIS A 71 -5.04 4.61 10.22
CA HIS A 71 -4.99 4.52 8.77
C HIS A 71 -6.37 4.13 8.26
N GLU A 72 -6.83 4.82 7.23
CA GLU A 72 -8.10 4.51 6.61
C GLU A 72 -7.96 4.63 5.10
N VAL A 73 -8.28 3.56 4.39
CA VAL A 73 -8.33 3.58 2.93
C VAL A 73 -9.59 4.35 2.52
N ASP A 74 -9.38 5.48 1.86
CA ASP A 74 -10.47 6.35 1.41
C ASP A 74 -11.08 5.81 0.12
N THR A 75 -10.24 5.57 -0.88
CA THR A 75 -10.66 5.08 -2.18
C THR A 75 -9.77 3.93 -2.61
N VAL A 76 -10.37 2.91 -3.19
CA VAL A 76 -9.64 1.87 -3.90
C VAL A 76 -10.37 1.57 -5.20
N ALA A 77 -9.64 1.57 -6.30
CA ALA A 77 -10.14 1.25 -7.63
C ALA A 77 -9.23 0.21 -8.25
N VAL A 78 -9.82 -0.84 -8.80
CA VAL A 78 -9.09 -1.92 -9.44
C VAL A 78 -9.65 -2.12 -10.84
N SER A 79 -8.77 -2.18 -11.82
CA SER A 79 -9.16 -2.41 -13.20
C SER A 79 -8.10 -3.26 -13.90
N GLY A 80 -8.45 -4.51 -14.22
CA GLY A 80 -7.52 -5.42 -14.87
C GLY A 80 -6.28 -5.65 -14.03
N ASP A 81 -5.13 -5.29 -14.59
CA ASP A 81 -3.83 -5.47 -13.96
C ASP A 81 -3.28 -4.19 -13.32
N SER A 82 -4.16 -3.24 -13.03
CA SER A 82 -3.77 -2.01 -12.35
C SER A 82 -4.74 -1.66 -11.24
N ALA A 83 -4.25 -0.90 -10.26
CA ALA A 83 -5.05 -0.42 -9.15
C ALA A 83 -4.56 0.94 -8.70
N GLY A 84 -5.47 1.69 -8.05
CA GLY A 84 -5.13 2.93 -7.40
C GLY A 84 -5.84 3.01 -6.07
N PHE A 85 -5.19 3.58 -5.06
CA PHE A 85 -5.84 3.76 -3.78
C PHE A 85 -5.25 4.95 -3.03
N SER A 86 -6.05 5.49 -2.13
CA SER A 86 -5.63 6.56 -1.24
C SER A 86 -5.85 6.14 0.20
N VAL A 87 -4.93 6.53 1.08
CA VAL A 87 -4.98 6.21 2.50
C VAL A 87 -4.85 7.51 3.27
N ARG A 88 -5.77 7.73 4.21
CA ARG A 88 -5.73 8.86 5.12
C ARG A 88 -5.22 8.37 6.45
N CYS A 89 -4.17 9.04 6.94
CA CYS A 89 -3.53 8.68 8.19
C CYS A 89 -3.56 9.87 9.14
N ALA A 90 -3.64 9.59 10.43
CA ALA A 90 -3.66 10.63 11.44
C ALA A 90 -2.89 10.20 12.69
N TYR A 91 -2.10 11.11 13.23
CA TYR A 91 -1.47 10.97 14.53
C TYR A 91 -2.36 11.56 15.61
N PRO A 92 -2.18 11.18 16.89
CA PRO A 92 -3.03 11.69 18.00
C PRO A 92 -2.98 13.21 18.17
N ASP A 93 -1.88 13.85 17.76
CA ASP A 93 -1.73 15.31 17.88
C ASP A 93 -2.44 16.08 16.76
N GLY A 94 -3.11 15.37 15.85
CA GLY A 94 -3.82 15.97 14.73
C GLY A 94 -3.04 16.09 13.45
N LEU A 95 -1.76 15.74 13.43
CA LEU A 95 -0.97 15.71 12.20
C LEU A 95 -1.58 14.67 11.25
N ARG A 96 -1.81 15.06 10.00
CA ARG A 96 -2.43 14.21 8.99
C ARG A 96 -1.49 13.95 7.84
N VAL A 97 -1.62 12.75 7.27
CA VAL A 97 -0.86 12.32 6.11
C VAL A 97 -1.85 11.76 5.08
N LEU A 98 -1.74 12.22 3.85
CA LEU A 98 -2.46 11.64 2.73
C LEU A 98 -1.47 10.88 1.87
N CYS A 99 -1.72 9.59 1.67
CA CYS A 99 -0.94 8.75 0.78
C CYS A 99 -1.79 8.38 -0.43
N VAL A 100 -1.24 8.58 -1.62
CA VAL A 100 -1.88 8.18 -2.87
C VAL A 100 -0.94 7.23 -3.60
N ALA A 101 -1.47 6.12 -4.08
CA ALA A 101 -0.67 5.07 -4.69
C ALA A 101 -1.29 4.57 -5.98
N THR A 102 -0.42 4.20 -6.92
CA THR A 102 -0.80 3.39 -8.07
C THR A 102 -0.04 2.07 -8.01
N ALA A 103 -0.64 1.01 -8.53
CA ALA A 103 -0.07 -0.32 -8.45
C ALA A 103 -0.27 -1.07 -9.76
N GLU A 104 0.75 -1.83 -10.15
CA GLU A 104 0.66 -2.83 -11.20
C GLU A 104 0.43 -4.18 -10.53
N LEU A 105 -0.48 -4.96 -11.10
CA LEU A 105 -0.88 -6.25 -10.55
C LEU A 105 -0.47 -7.37 -11.49
N SER A 106 -0.15 -8.51 -10.90
CA SER A 106 0.01 -9.76 -11.61
C SER A 106 -0.65 -10.84 -10.78
N ASP A 107 -1.60 -11.55 -11.37
CA ASP A 107 -2.34 -12.61 -10.69
C ASP A 107 -2.99 -12.14 -9.38
N GLY A 108 -3.49 -10.89 -9.39
CA GLY A 108 -4.16 -10.30 -8.24
C GLY A 108 -3.26 -9.77 -7.14
N LEU A 109 -1.94 -9.89 -7.30
CA LEU A 109 -0.98 -9.38 -6.33
C LEU A 109 -0.28 -8.14 -6.86
N ILE A 110 0.09 -7.24 -5.97
CA ILE A 110 0.85 -6.04 -6.32
C ILE A 110 2.28 -6.45 -6.62
N VAL A 111 2.75 -6.11 -7.82
CA VAL A 111 4.15 -6.35 -8.22
C VAL A 111 4.97 -5.07 -8.22
N ARG A 112 4.34 -3.92 -8.42
CA ARG A 112 4.98 -2.62 -8.38
C ARG A 112 4.00 -1.57 -7.90
N GLN A 113 4.43 -0.76 -6.95
CA GLN A 113 3.61 0.32 -6.43
C GLN A 113 4.44 1.60 -6.38
N VAL A 114 3.80 2.70 -6.76
CA VAL A 114 4.37 4.05 -6.63
C VAL A 114 3.45 4.85 -5.74
N SER A 115 3.99 5.43 -4.70
CA SER A 115 3.23 6.17 -3.69
C SER A 115 3.80 7.56 -3.49
N ALA A 116 2.91 8.51 -3.28
CA ALA A 116 3.27 9.87 -2.90
C ALA A 116 2.53 10.24 -1.62
N GLN A 117 3.20 10.97 -0.73
CA GLN A 117 2.65 11.37 0.54
C GLN A 117 2.68 12.89 0.68
N ALA A 118 1.59 13.43 1.19
CA ALA A 118 1.49 14.82 1.56
C ALA A 118 1.21 14.92 3.06
N TRP A 119 1.96 15.76 3.73
CA TRP A 119 1.89 15.95 5.19
C TRP A 119 1.42 17.36 5.49
N ASP A 120 0.65 17.52 6.57
CA ASP A 120 0.26 18.83 7.09
C ASP A 120 1.46 19.65 7.55
#